data_472433b914f821c5b1468dc6c2f5cc48
#
_entry.id   472433b914f821c5b1468dc6c2f5cc48
#
_cell.length_a   1.000
_cell.length_b   1.000
_cell.length_c   1.000
_cell.angle_alpha   90.00
_cell.angle_beta   90.00
_cell.angle_gamma   90.00
#
_symmetry.space_group_name_H-M   'P 1'
#
loop_
_entity.id
_entity.type
_entity.pdbx_description
1 polymer ?
#
loop_
_entity_poly.entity_id
_entity_poly.type
_entity_poly.pdbx_seq_one_letter_code
_entity_poly.pdbx_strand_id
1 'polypeptide(L)'
;MQTEEANAQRNALRARVLYLWDNVVAVSPARHVVLLGHGTGCDALVHLVGHRAVRDKVRAAILVLATNPIPLVPKNRQELRQWYWEHSRVYCPHDHPLYAFGEQKTSGKRLGRTQQCQERHPEALLPAVLGDMAAFIEAQVKGARAAASANGAAPTEKPAALEPAAATA
;
A
#
# COMPACT_ATOMS: atom_id res chain seq x y z
N MET A 1 -17.11 -10.91 -18.54
CA MET A 1 -18.07 -9.84 -18.18
C MET A 1 -18.13 -9.78 -16.67
N GLN A 2 -17.70 -8.69 -16.04
CA GLN A 2 -17.96 -8.49 -14.62
C GLN A 2 -19.44 -8.10 -14.49
N THR A 3 -20.13 -8.72 -13.56
CA THR A 3 -21.54 -8.42 -13.32
C THR A 3 -21.67 -7.00 -12.77
N GLU A 4 -22.79 -6.35 -12.98
CA GLU A 4 -23.10 -5.01 -12.47
C GLU A 4 -23.00 -4.97 -10.94
N GLU A 5 -23.41 -6.03 -10.29
CA GLU A 5 -23.29 -6.22 -8.85
C GLU A 5 -21.83 -6.24 -8.37
N ALA A 6 -20.92 -6.92 -9.05
CA ALA A 6 -19.50 -6.93 -8.71
C ALA A 6 -18.87 -5.54 -8.84
N ASN A 7 -19.31 -4.74 -9.81
CA ASN A 7 -18.88 -3.34 -9.95
C ASN A 7 -19.42 -2.45 -8.83
N ALA A 8 -20.69 -2.64 -8.43
CA ALA A 8 -21.29 -1.92 -7.32
C ALA A 8 -20.57 -2.22 -5.99
N GLN A 9 -20.29 -3.50 -5.70
CA GLN A 9 -19.53 -3.91 -4.52
C GLN A 9 -18.12 -3.32 -4.50
N ARG A 10 -17.42 -3.31 -5.63
CA ARG A 10 -16.10 -2.71 -5.76
C ARG A 10 -16.12 -1.20 -5.50
N ASN A 11 -17.08 -0.50 -6.07
CA ASN A 11 -17.23 0.94 -5.87
C ASN A 11 -17.59 1.27 -4.42
N ALA A 12 -18.44 0.47 -3.77
CA ALA A 12 -18.75 0.61 -2.36
C ALA A 12 -17.51 0.40 -1.46
N LEU A 13 -16.67 -0.60 -1.77
CA LEU A 13 -15.42 -0.81 -1.05
C LEU A 13 -14.45 0.37 -1.20
N ARG A 14 -14.29 0.87 -2.42
CA ARG A 14 -13.44 2.05 -2.71
C ARG A 14 -13.90 3.29 -1.95
N ALA A 15 -15.21 3.55 -1.93
CA ALA A 15 -15.80 4.66 -1.20
C ALA A 15 -15.56 4.54 0.32
N ARG A 16 -15.73 3.34 0.90
CA ARG A 16 -15.47 3.08 2.32
C ARG A 16 -14.00 3.31 2.69
N VAL A 17 -13.08 2.82 1.87
CA VAL A 17 -11.64 2.98 2.11
C VAL A 17 -11.23 4.45 2.02
N LEU A 18 -11.78 5.21 1.08
CA LEU A 18 -11.54 6.64 0.96
C LEU A 18 -12.12 7.40 2.17
N TYR A 19 -13.34 7.05 2.61
CA TYR A 19 -13.94 7.62 3.82
C TYR A 19 -13.08 7.39 5.06
N LEU A 20 -12.58 6.15 5.27
CA LEU A 20 -11.68 5.82 6.38
C LEU A 20 -10.35 6.59 6.29
N TRP A 21 -9.84 6.75 5.06
CA TRP A 21 -8.65 7.56 4.85
C TRP A 21 -8.88 9.00 5.31
N ASP A 22 -9.91 9.66 4.82
CA ASP A 22 -10.15 11.08 5.06
C ASP A 22 -10.47 11.38 6.53
N ASN A 23 -11.24 10.50 7.20
CA ASN A 23 -11.75 10.75 8.55
C ASN A 23 -10.89 10.14 9.68
N VAL A 24 -9.99 9.21 9.37
CA VAL A 24 -9.17 8.53 10.39
C VAL A 24 -7.69 8.66 10.08
N VAL A 25 -7.26 8.22 8.91
CA VAL A 25 -5.83 8.11 8.62
C VAL A 25 -5.21 9.47 8.29
N ALA A 26 -5.89 10.28 7.48
CA ALA A 26 -5.39 11.60 7.08
C ALA A 26 -5.24 12.54 8.28
N VAL A 27 -6.19 12.50 9.20
CA VAL A 27 -6.20 13.34 10.42
C VAL A 27 -5.35 12.81 11.56
N SER A 28 -4.87 11.56 11.47
CA SER A 28 -4.01 10.97 12.50
C SER A 28 -2.65 11.68 12.57
N PRO A 29 -1.98 11.73 13.73
CA PRO A 29 -0.64 12.27 13.87
C PRO A 29 0.45 11.40 13.25
N ALA A 30 0.11 10.23 12.71
CA ALA A 30 1.06 9.32 12.08
C ALA A 30 1.76 10.00 10.89
N ARG A 31 3.08 10.07 10.92
CA ARG A 31 3.91 10.64 9.85
C ARG A 31 4.16 9.67 8.70
N HIS A 32 4.09 8.39 8.98
CA HIS A 32 4.36 7.32 8.02
C HIS A 32 3.23 6.31 8.08
N VAL A 33 2.60 6.08 6.94
CA VAL A 33 1.52 5.11 6.79
C VAL A 33 2.00 4.00 5.87
N VAL A 34 1.72 2.76 6.24
CA VAL A 34 1.90 1.58 5.40
C VAL A 34 0.53 1.01 5.08
N LEU A 35 0.27 0.74 3.82
CA LEU A 35 -0.98 0.13 3.38
C LEU A 35 -0.73 -1.34 3.05
N LEU A 36 -1.60 -2.22 3.54
CA LEU A 36 -1.60 -3.64 3.21
C LEU A 36 -2.96 -4.01 2.65
N GLY A 37 -2.98 -4.51 1.43
CA GLY A 37 -4.16 -5.07 0.76
C GLY A 37 -4.01 -6.56 0.53
N HIS A 38 -5.08 -7.31 0.76
CA HIS A 38 -5.16 -8.73 0.49
C HIS A 38 -6.36 -9.03 -0.39
N GLY A 39 -6.19 -9.86 -1.41
CA GLY A 39 -7.27 -10.25 -2.31
C GLY A 39 -7.93 -9.04 -2.97
N THR A 40 -9.23 -8.90 -2.83
CA THR A 40 -10.01 -7.77 -3.36
C THR A 40 -9.65 -6.43 -2.74
N GLY A 41 -9.06 -6.41 -1.53
CA GLY A 41 -8.55 -5.20 -0.88
C GLY A 41 -7.43 -4.52 -1.68
N CYS A 42 -6.70 -5.28 -2.50
CA CYS A 42 -5.67 -4.72 -3.37
C CYS A 42 -6.24 -3.69 -4.36
N ASP A 43 -7.42 -3.95 -4.93
CA ASP A 43 -8.08 -3.00 -5.84
C ASP A 43 -8.45 -1.68 -5.15
N ALA A 44 -8.96 -1.77 -3.92
CA ALA A 44 -9.28 -0.58 -3.12
C ALA A 44 -8.02 0.24 -2.80
N LEU A 45 -6.90 -0.41 -2.45
CA LEU A 45 -5.63 0.27 -2.20
C LEU A 45 -5.07 0.92 -3.46
N VAL A 46 -5.13 0.25 -4.60
CA VAL A 46 -4.71 0.83 -5.89
C VAL A 46 -5.51 2.09 -6.20
N HIS A 47 -6.82 2.07 -5.95
CA HIS A 47 -7.67 3.24 -6.10
C HIS A 47 -7.26 4.36 -5.13
N LEU A 48 -7.08 4.05 -3.86
CA LEU A 48 -6.70 5.00 -2.81
C LEU A 48 -5.37 5.70 -3.13
N VAL A 49 -4.34 4.94 -3.49
CA VAL A 49 -3.01 5.46 -3.87
C VAL A 49 -3.07 6.28 -5.17
N GLY A 50 -4.12 6.15 -5.96
CA GLY A 50 -4.41 7.04 -7.09
C GLY A 50 -4.48 8.52 -6.71
N HIS A 51 -4.82 8.85 -5.47
CA HIS A 51 -4.90 10.21 -4.95
C HIS A 51 -3.52 10.70 -4.47
N ARG A 52 -3.11 11.90 -4.88
CA ARG A 52 -1.79 12.46 -4.52
C ARG A 52 -1.64 12.66 -3.02
N ALA A 53 -2.64 13.22 -2.36
CA ALA A 53 -2.62 13.44 -0.91
C ALA A 53 -2.40 12.15 -0.10
N VAL A 54 -2.86 11.01 -0.61
CA VAL A 54 -2.58 9.70 -0.02
C VAL A 54 -1.09 9.35 -0.16
N ARG A 55 -0.53 9.50 -1.35
CA ARG A 55 0.88 9.17 -1.63
C ARG A 55 1.86 9.99 -0.80
N ASP A 56 1.52 11.23 -0.50
CA ASP A 56 2.37 12.12 0.29
C ASP A 56 2.57 11.60 1.74
N LYS A 57 1.59 10.86 2.29
CA LYS A 57 1.63 10.27 3.64
C LYS A 57 2.03 8.79 3.65
N VAL A 58 1.74 8.05 2.58
CA VAL A 58 2.04 6.62 2.46
C VAL A 58 3.49 6.39 2.08
N ARG A 59 4.17 5.50 2.82
CA ARG A 59 5.57 5.13 2.57
C ARG A 59 5.72 3.81 1.87
N ALA A 60 4.80 2.88 2.11
CA ALA A 60 4.79 1.59 1.45
C ALA A 60 3.36 1.11 1.18
N ALA A 61 3.17 0.44 0.05
CA ALA A 61 1.94 -0.26 -0.29
C ALA A 61 2.27 -1.73 -0.59
N ILE A 62 1.69 -2.62 0.19
CA ILE A 62 1.86 -4.06 0.07
C ILE A 62 0.58 -4.66 -0.50
N LEU A 63 0.71 -5.41 -1.58
CA LEU A 63 -0.40 -6.06 -2.28
C LEU A 63 -0.17 -7.57 -2.26
N VAL A 64 -1.03 -8.29 -1.56
CA VAL A 64 -0.94 -9.74 -1.39
C VAL A 64 -2.14 -10.41 -2.06
N LEU A 65 -1.91 -11.41 -2.90
CA LEU A 65 -2.99 -12.15 -3.57
C LEU A 65 -3.99 -11.25 -4.28
N ALA A 66 -3.51 -10.36 -5.13
CA ALA A 66 -4.41 -9.55 -5.95
C ALA A 66 -5.25 -10.47 -6.86
N THR A 67 -6.51 -10.69 -6.51
CA THR A 67 -7.40 -11.65 -7.19
C THR A 67 -7.90 -11.16 -8.55
N ASN A 68 -7.87 -9.85 -8.76
CA ASN A 68 -8.18 -9.26 -10.06
C ASN A 68 -6.90 -8.69 -10.67
N PRO A 69 -6.78 -8.67 -12.00
CA PRO A 69 -5.69 -7.92 -12.60
C PRO A 69 -5.76 -6.49 -12.05
N ILE A 70 -4.75 -6.13 -11.27
CA ILE A 70 -4.62 -4.78 -10.73
C ILE A 70 -4.74 -3.86 -11.94
N PRO A 71 -5.68 -2.90 -11.95
CA PRO A 71 -5.86 -2.02 -13.08
C PRO A 71 -4.52 -1.35 -13.37
N LEU A 72 -4.00 -1.64 -14.55
CA LEU A 72 -2.71 -1.09 -14.98
C LEU A 72 -2.77 0.43 -14.88
N VAL A 73 -1.81 1.02 -14.19
CA VAL A 73 -1.74 2.47 -14.10
C VAL A 73 -1.62 3.04 -15.51
N PRO A 74 -2.49 3.96 -15.91
CA PRO A 74 -2.50 4.51 -17.26
C PRO A 74 -1.12 5.05 -17.69
N LYS A 75 -0.77 4.91 -18.96
CA LYS A 75 0.54 5.32 -19.49
C LYS A 75 0.85 6.81 -19.28
N ASN A 76 -0.18 7.65 -19.29
CA ASN A 76 -0.08 9.10 -19.09
C ASN A 76 0.11 9.53 -17.63
N ARG A 77 0.04 8.60 -16.66
CA ARG A 77 0.27 8.88 -15.22
C ARG A 77 1.65 8.42 -14.79
N GLN A 78 2.69 9.04 -15.31
CA GLN A 78 4.07 8.63 -15.06
C GLN A 78 4.49 8.74 -13.59
N GLU A 79 4.10 9.81 -12.89
CA GLU A 79 4.37 9.98 -11.45
C GLU A 79 3.81 8.82 -10.62
N LEU A 80 2.56 8.42 -10.90
CA LEU A 80 1.91 7.31 -10.19
C LEU A 80 2.62 5.98 -10.49
N ARG A 81 3.06 5.77 -11.72
CA ARG A 81 3.82 4.57 -12.12
C ARG A 81 5.17 4.51 -11.42
N GLN A 82 5.87 5.64 -11.33
CA GLN A 82 7.15 5.73 -10.64
C GLN A 82 6.94 5.48 -9.14
N TRP A 83 5.93 6.11 -8.54
CA TRP A 83 5.60 5.89 -7.15
C TRP A 83 5.33 4.40 -6.84
N TYR A 84 4.52 3.72 -7.67
CA TYR A 84 4.28 2.28 -7.50
C TYR A 84 5.55 1.46 -7.60
N TRP A 85 6.41 1.79 -8.52
CA TRP A 85 7.68 1.08 -8.69
C TRP A 85 8.58 1.19 -7.46
N GLU A 86 8.62 2.35 -6.85
CA GLU A 86 9.49 2.66 -5.72
C GLU A 86 8.89 2.22 -4.37
N HIS A 87 7.60 2.45 -4.18
CA HIS A 87 6.92 2.34 -2.89
C HIS A 87 5.97 1.16 -2.76
N SER A 88 5.89 0.26 -3.75
CA SER A 88 5.03 -0.91 -3.61
C SER A 88 5.75 -2.24 -3.82
N ARG A 89 5.16 -3.29 -3.23
CA ARG A 89 5.49 -4.70 -3.48
C ARG A 89 4.22 -5.47 -3.72
N VAL A 90 4.26 -6.36 -4.71
CA VAL A 90 3.18 -7.28 -5.03
C VAL A 90 3.67 -8.68 -4.73
N TYR A 91 2.98 -9.39 -3.86
CA TYR A 91 3.26 -10.78 -3.54
C TYR A 91 2.17 -11.67 -4.12
N CYS A 92 2.56 -12.62 -4.93
CA CYS A 92 1.65 -13.60 -5.52
C CYS A 92 2.31 -14.98 -5.60
N PRO A 93 1.53 -16.06 -5.63
CA PRO A 93 2.04 -17.40 -5.87
C PRO A 93 2.78 -17.49 -7.20
N HIS A 94 3.69 -18.44 -7.30
CA HIS A 94 4.52 -18.65 -8.49
C HIS A 94 3.73 -18.83 -9.79
N ASP A 95 2.62 -19.50 -9.71
CA ASP A 95 1.72 -19.81 -10.84
C ASP A 95 0.65 -18.74 -11.10
N HIS A 96 0.68 -17.65 -10.33
CA HIS A 96 -0.32 -16.60 -10.48
C HIS A 96 -0.12 -15.81 -11.78
N PRO A 97 -1.19 -15.53 -12.55
CA PRO A 97 -1.09 -14.80 -13.82
C PRO A 97 -0.38 -13.44 -13.73
N LEU A 98 -0.48 -12.75 -12.60
CA LEU A 98 0.22 -11.47 -12.35
C LEU A 98 1.74 -11.62 -12.38
N TYR A 99 2.27 -12.80 -12.06
CA TYR A 99 3.71 -13.05 -12.11
C TYR A 99 4.22 -12.97 -13.56
N ALA A 100 3.53 -13.59 -14.50
CA ALA A 100 3.88 -13.51 -15.91
C ALA A 100 3.90 -12.07 -16.45
N PHE A 101 3.04 -11.19 -15.91
CA PHE A 101 3.06 -9.75 -16.24
C PHE A 101 4.23 -9.00 -15.59
N GLY A 102 4.71 -9.43 -14.41
CA GLY A 102 5.82 -8.80 -13.69
C GLY A 102 7.17 -8.98 -14.37
N GLU A 103 7.39 -10.11 -15.04
CA GLU A 103 8.64 -10.39 -15.77
C GLU A 103 8.79 -9.58 -17.06
N GLN A 104 7.69 -9.15 -17.68
CA GLN A 104 7.76 -8.30 -18.85
C GLN A 104 8.25 -6.90 -18.44
N LYS A 105 9.45 -6.50 -18.89
CA LYS A 105 10.12 -5.22 -18.58
C LYS A 105 9.23 -3.97 -18.69
N THR A 106 8.20 -4.02 -19.50
CA THR A 106 7.23 -2.93 -19.70
C THR A 106 6.04 -2.99 -18.72
N SER A 107 5.69 -4.17 -18.22
CA SER A 107 4.55 -4.38 -17.31
C SER A 107 4.92 -4.15 -15.86
N GLY A 108 6.14 -4.50 -15.43
CA GLY A 108 6.59 -4.33 -14.05
C GLY A 108 6.49 -2.90 -13.52
N LYS A 109 6.77 -1.91 -14.37
CA LYS A 109 6.61 -0.49 -14.00
C LYS A 109 5.16 -0.05 -13.78
N ARG A 110 4.17 -0.86 -14.19
CA ARG A 110 2.74 -0.52 -14.04
C ARG A 110 2.12 -1.12 -12.79
N LEU A 111 2.74 -2.17 -12.25
CA LEU A 111 2.19 -2.97 -11.16
C LEU A 111 3.03 -2.89 -9.88
N GLY A 112 4.12 -2.12 -9.90
CA GLY A 112 5.13 -2.19 -8.85
C GLY A 112 6.04 -3.42 -9.02
N ARG A 113 6.93 -3.64 -8.07
CA ARG A 113 7.82 -4.81 -8.09
C ARG A 113 7.08 -6.02 -7.58
N THR A 114 6.83 -6.97 -8.49
CA THR A 114 6.25 -8.26 -8.12
C THR A 114 7.35 -9.16 -7.58
N GLN A 115 7.13 -9.70 -6.39
CA GLN A 115 7.99 -10.68 -5.74
C GLN A 115 7.38 -12.06 -5.91
N GLN A 116 8.20 -12.98 -6.41
CA GLN A 116 7.82 -14.37 -6.53
C GLN A 116 7.86 -15.02 -5.14
N CYS A 117 6.77 -15.69 -4.79
CA CYS A 117 6.77 -16.60 -3.64
C CYS A 117 6.66 -18.03 -4.16
N GLN A 118 7.49 -18.93 -3.62
CA GLN A 118 7.42 -20.35 -3.96
C GLN A 118 6.18 -21.05 -3.36
N GLU A 119 5.54 -20.39 -2.40
CA GLU A 119 4.31 -20.87 -1.79
C GLU A 119 3.16 -20.83 -2.81
N ARG A 120 2.45 -21.95 -2.93
CA ARG A 120 1.33 -22.11 -3.85
C ARG A 120 -0.03 -21.94 -3.18
N HIS A 121 -0.07 -22.12 -1.87
CA HIS A 121 -1.30 -22.03 -1.10
C HIS A 121 -1.57 -20.59 -0.68
N PRO A 122 -2.70 -19.99 -1.09
CA PRO A 122 -3.05 -18.60 -0.76
C PRO A 122 -2.99 -18.29 0.73
N GLU A 123 -3.42 -19.21 1.58
CA GLU A 123 -3.44 -19.07 3.03
C GLU A 123 -2.05 -19.05 3.66
N ALA A 124 -1.07 -19.69 3.04
CA ALA A 124 0.31 -19.76 3.52
C ALA A 124 1.20 -18.65 2.94
N LEU A 125 0.71 -17.91 1.94
CA LEU A 125 1.50 -16.88 1.26
C LEU A 125 1.92 -15.76 2.20
N LEU A 126 1.01 -15.25 3.02
CA LEU A 126 1.30 -14.12 3.90
C LEU A 126 2.39 -14.46 4.94
N PRO A 127 2.33 -15.58 5.67
CA PRO A 127 3.43 -16.00 6.54
C PRO A 127 4.75 -16.17 5.79
N ALA A 128 4.73 -16.75 4.59
CA ALA A 128 5.93 -17.01 3.81
C ALA A 128 6.67 -15.74 3.37
N VAL A 129 5.97 -14.63 3.14
CA VAL A 129 6.56 -13.37 2.68
C VAL A 129 6.77 -12.34 3.79
N LEU A 130 6.40 -12.64 5.02
CA LEU A 130 6.39 -11.69 6.13
C LEU A 130 7.77 -11.05 6.37
N GLY A 131 8.85 -11.84 6.29
CA GLY A 131 10.22 -11.35 6.48
C GLY A 131 10.65 -10.35 5.40
N ASP A 132 10.39 -10.67 4.14
CA ASP A 132 10.71 -9.77 3.01
C ASP A 132 9.85 -8.48 3.07
N MET A 133 8.58 -8.64 3.40
CA MET A 133 7.66 -7.52 3.58
C MET A 133 8.13 -6.57 4.68
N ALA A 134 8.53 -7.10 5.84
CA ALA A 134 9.05 -6.31 6.96
C ALA A 134 10.32 -5.56 6.56
N ALA A 135 11.27 -6.23 5.92
CA ALA A 135 12.51 -5.62 5.44
C ALA A 135 12.24 -4.48 4.44
N PHE A 136 11.30 -4.67 3.53
CA PHE A 136 10.90 -3.64 2.59
C PHE A 136 10.28 -2.42 3.30
N ILE A 137 9.35 -2.64 4.23
CA ILE A 137 8.71 -1.56 5.01
C ILE A 137 9.76 -0.76 5.78
N GLU A 138 10.68 -1.44 6.46
CA GLU A 138 11.77 -0.78 7.19
C GLU A 138 12.64 0.08 6.29
N ALA A 139 13.01 -0.41 5.12
CA ALA A 139 13.82 0.34 4.16
C ALA A 139 13.10 1.61 3.70
N GLN A 140 11.79 1.54 3.41
CA GLN A 140 10.98 2.69 3.01
C GLN A 140 10.87 3.74 4.13
N VAL A 141 10.65 3.30 5.37
CA VAL A 141 10.54 4.21 6.52
C VAL A 141 11.89 4.86 6.85
N LYS A 142 13.00 4.09 6.81
CA LYS A 142 14.36 4.61 7.03
C LYS A 142 14.73 5.63 5.96
N GLY A 143 14.46 5.34 4.69
CA GLY A 143 14.70 6.28 3.59
C GLY A 143 13.94 7.60 3.74
N ALA A 144 12.67 7.54 4.16
CA ALA A 144 11.86 8.72 4.41
C ALA A 144 12.39 9.57 5.58
N ARG A 145 12.90 8.93 6.64
CA ARG A 145 13.53 9.64 7.78
C ARG A 145 14.81 10.32 7.37
N ALA A 146 15.66 9.65 6.60
CA ALA A 146 16.92 10.23 6.11
C ALA A 146 16.66 11.45 5.20
N ALA A 147 15.68 11.37 4.30
CA ALA A 147 15.30 12.48 3.44
C ALA A 147 14.76 13.67 4.24
N ALA A 148 13.96 13.44 5.28
CA ALA A 148 13.46 14.49 6.17
C ALA A 148 14.60 15.20 6.93
N SER A 149 15.58 14.44 7.41
CA SER A 149 16.76 14.99 8.10
C SER A 149 17.65 15.81 7.17
N ALA A 150 17.82 15.38 5.92
CA ALA A 150 18.62 16.10 4.91
C ALA A 150 17.98 17.45 4.52
N ASN A 151 16.65 17.54 4.57
CA ASN A 151 15.91 18.77 4.24
C ASN A 151 15.76 19.76 5.41
N GLY A 152 16.48 19.57 6.51
CA GLY A 152 16.53 20.52 7.64
C GLY A 152 15.25 20.59 8.49
N ALA A 153 14.31 19.65 8.31
CA ALA A 153 13.14 19.54 9.16
C ALA A 153 13.55 18.87 10.49
N ALA A 154 13.91 19.67 11.49
CA ALA A 154 14.16 19.19 12.84
C ALA A 154 12.93 18.40 13.35
N PRO A 155 13.12 17.24 14.00
CA PRO A 155 12.03 16.50 14.60
C PRO A 155 11.47 17.29 15.78
N THR A 156 10.30 17.88 15.62
CA THR A 156 9.53 18.38 16.76
C THR A 156 8.91 17.17 17.46
N GLU A 157 9.73 16.44 18.19
CA GLU A 157 9.26 15.51 19.21
C GLU A 157 8.98 16.28 20.49
N LYS A 158 7.70 16.48 20.75
CA LYS A 158 7.22 16.62 22.11
C LYS A 158 6.16 15.55 22.32
N PRO A 159 6.43 14.50 23.09
CA PRO A 159 5.40 13.57 23.48
C PRO A 159 4.39 14.34 24.32
N ALA A 160 3.14 14.39 23.89
CA ALA A 160 2.04 14.82 24.73
C ALA A 160 1.95 13.80 25.87
N ALA A 161 2.37 14.22 27.08
CA ALA A 161 2.12 13.46 28.28
C ALA A 161 0.60 13.33 28.44
N LEU A 162 0.10 12.11 28.44
CA LEU A 162 -1.25 11.77 28.92
C LEU A 162 -1.26 12.08 30.42
N GLU A 163 -1.87 13.19 30.82
CA GLU A 163 -2.22 13.41 32.21
C GLU A 163 -3.26 12.36 32.64
N PRO A 164 -3.05 11.69 33.79
CA PRO A 164 -4.03 10.77 34.31
C PRO A 164 -5.28 11.53 34.74
N ALA A 165 -6.42 11.13 34.21
CA ALA A 165 -7.71 11.64 34.65
C ALA A 165 -7.86 11.48 36.17
N ALA A 166 -7.98 12.59 36.88
CA ALA A 166 -8.25 12.58 38.31
C ALA A 166 -9.61 11.92 38.58
N ALA A 167 -9.58 10.84 39.35
CA ALA A 167 -10.76 10.23 39.91
C ALA A 167 -11.35 11.21 40.93
N THR A 168 -12.54 11.72 40.65
CA THR A 168 -13.35 12.42 41.64
C THR A 168 -14.26 11.42 42.35
N ALA A 169 -14.11 11.33 43.64
CA ALA A 169 -14.95 10.59 44.59
C ALA A 169 -16.37 11.15 44.63
#